data_f7ba2db01bcae2cee813fa7e7d2ebb24
#
_entry.id   f7ba2db01bcae2cee813fa7e7d2ebb24
#
_cell.length_a   1.000
_cell.length_b   1.000
_cell.length_c   1.000
_cell.angle_alpha   90.00
_cell.angle_beta   90.00
_cell.angle_gamma   90.00
#
_symmetry.space_group_name_H-M   'P 1'
#
loop_
_entity.id
_entity.type
_entity.pdbx_description
1 polymer ?
#
loop_
_entity_poly.entity_id
_entity_poly.type
_entity_poly.pdbx_seq_one_letter_code
_entity_poly.pdbx_strand_id
1 'polypeptide(L)'
;MIVWVNGAFGSGKSTLVEELRLRRPEVLVCDPEMVGYVLREIVEVPTGDFQDLRLWRRQVADLAVGLVEEYRRPVVVPMTLVNPGYVGEIFGALTDAGIEVHHFFLKVSREVLEERIDGRSFTPDDPEQDERVRRWCKDRIEPCMAAVGTLPSDTVFLDGELTPQELADVVLARVGAVAGR
;
A
#
# COMPACT_ATOMS: atom_id res chain seq x y z
N MET A 1 15.02 -6.16 1.39
CA MET A 1 14.42 -4.93 0.83
C MET A 1 12.91 -5.02 0.80
N ILE A 2 12.25 -3.88 0.87
CA ILE A 2 10.79 -3.76 0.80
C ILE A 2 10.42 -2.88 -0.41
N VAL A 3 9.41 -3.31 -1.16
CA VAL A 3 8.76 -2.53 -2.23
C VAL A 3 7.39 -2.10 -1.71
N TRP A 4 7.27 -0.84 -1.31
CA TRP A 4 6.01 -0.29 -0.81
C TRP A 4 5.22 0.33 -1.96
N VAL A 5 4.06 -0.25 -2.27
CA VAL A 5 3.15 0.21 -3.33
C VAL A 5 2.01 0.98 -2.69
N ASN A 6 2.06 2.31 -2.80
CA ASN A 6 1.10 3.25 -2.23
C ASN A 6 0.17 3.85 -3.30
N GLY A 7 -0.87 4.51 -2.89
CA GLY A 7 -1.84 5.18 -3.75
C GLY A 7 -3.25 5.10 -3.17
N ALA A 8 -4.19 5.86 -3.74
CA ALA A 8 -5.58 5.89 -3.30
C ALA A 8 -6.28 4.53 -3.48
N PHE A 9 -7.45 4.37 -2.85
CA PHE A 9 -8.36 3.27 -3.18
C PHE A 9 -8.75 3.35 -4.66
N GLY A 10 -8.77 2.21 -5.35
CA GLY A 10 -9.00 2.19 -6.80
C GLY A 10 -7.76 2.48 -7.67
N SER A 11 -6.61 2.83 -7.11
CA SER A 11 -5.42 3.16 -7.91
C SER A 11 -4.75 1.97 -8.60
N GLY A 12 -5.13 0.72 -8.30
CA GLY A 12 -4.55 -0.47 -8.94
C GLY A 12 -3.41 -1.14 -8.17
N LYS A 13 -3.18 -0.78 -6.90
CA LYS A 13 -2.11 -1.37 -6.06
C LYS A 13 -2.12 -2.90 -6.06
N SER A 14 -3.27 -3.50 -5.75
CA SER A 14 -3.39 -4.96 -5.67
C SER A 14 -3.14 -5.64 -7.02
N THR A 15 -3.59 -5.03 -8.11
CA THR A 15 -3.36 -5.53 -9.48
C THR A 15 -1.88 -5.48 -9.86
N LEU A 16 -1.19 -4.37 -9.52
CA LEU A 16 0.26 -4.26 -9.71
C LEU A 16 1.02 -5.30 -8.88
N VAL A 17 0.62 -5.49 -7.61
CA VAL A 17 1.27 -6.48 -6.73
C VAL A 17 1.09 -7.90 -7.27
N GLU A 18 -0.08 -8.23 -7.80
CA GLU A 18 -0.31 -9.54 -8.42
C GLU A 18 0.57 -9.73 -9.66
N GLU A 19 0.70 -8.71 -10.52
CA GLU A 19 1.59 -8.75 -11.68
C GLU A 19 3.07 -8.91 -11.28
N LEU A 20 3.51 -8.19 -10.23
CA LEU A 20 4.86 -8.35 -9.69
C LEU A 20 5.10 -9.77 -9.18
N ARG A 21 4.12 -10.37 -8.50
CA ARG A 21 4.19 -11.74 -8.00
C ARG A 21 4.25 -12.78 -9.11
N LEU A 22 3.52 -12.57 -10.20
CA LEU A 22 3.57 -13.44 -11.38
C LEU A 22 4.96 -13.44 -12.03
N ARG A 23 5.61 -12.28 -12.12
CA ARG A 23 6.95 -12.12 -12.71
C ARG A 23 8.10 -12.50 -11.80
N ARG A 24 7.90 -12.36 -10.50
CA ARG A 24 8.89 -12.63 -9.46
C ARG A 24 8.27 -13.49 -8.35
N PRO A 25 8.10 -14.80 -8.60
CA PRO A 25 7.43 -15.71 -7.66
C PRO A 25 8.13 -15.82 -6.29
N GLU A 26 9.39 -15.40 -6.22
CA GLU A 26 10.14 -15.34 -4.98
C GLU A 26 9.72 -14.21 -4.03
N VAL A 27 9.00 -13.17 -4.49
CA VAL A 27 8.58 -12.09 -3.59
C VAL A 27 7.54 -12.56 -2.58
N LEU A 28 7.59 -12.01 -1.38
CA LEU A 28 6.54 -12.16 -0.38
C LEU A 28 5.59 -10.97 -0.49
N VAL A 29 4.30 -11.22 -0.37
CA VAL A 29 3.30 -10.14 -0.29
C VAL A 29 2.85 -10.02 1.16
N CYS A 30 3.07 -8.84 1.74
CA CYS A 30 2.64 -8.49 3.08
C CYS A 30 1.56 -7.41 2.98
N ASP A 31 0.31 -7.80 3.15
CA ASP A 31 -0.82 -6.87 3.15
C ASP A 31 -1.08 -6.35 4.57
N PRO A 32 -0.82 -5.06 4.86
CA PRO A 32 -1.04 -4.48 6.17
C PRO A 32 -2.50 -4.47 6.63
N GLU A 33 -3.46 -4.56 5.71
CA GLU A 33 -4.89 -4.64 6.07
C GLU A 33 -5.18 -5.89 6.90
N MET A 34 -4.47 -6.99 6.67
CA MET A 34 -4.60 -8.22 7.45
C MET A 34 -4.29 -8.00 8.93
N VAL A 35 -3.27 -7.19 9.25
CA VAL A 35 -2.97 -6.79 10.63
C VAL A 35 -4.13 -5.96 11.21
N GLY A 36 -4.70 -5.08 10.40
CA GLY A 36 -5.87 -4.27 10.78
C GLY A 36 -7.09 -5.13 11.10
N TYR A 37 -7.36 -6.16 10.30
CA TYR A 37 -8.48 -7.07 10.54
C TYR A 37 -8.30 -7.85 11.84
N VAL A 38 -7.11 -8.38 12.09
CA VAL A 38 -6.81 -9.07 13.35
C VAL A 38 -7.01 -8.13 14.55
N LEU A 39 -6.56 -6.88 14.46
CA LEU A 39 -6.73 -5.94 15.57
C LEU A 39 -8.19 -5.56 15.81
N ARG A 40 -9.01 -5.45 14.77
CA ARG A 40 -10.45 -5.16 14.90
C ARG A 40 -11.21 -6.24 15.68
N GLU A 41 -10.76 -7.48 15.64
CA GLU A 41 -11.34 -8.58 16.43
C GLU A 41 -10.95 -8.52 17.92
N ILE A 42 -9.92 -7.75 18.26
CA ILE A 42 -9.32 -7.72 19.61
C ILE A 42 -9.64 -6.41 20.33
N VAL A 43 -9.56 -5.29 19.60
CA VAL A 43 -9.73 -3.95 20.17
C VAL A 43 -10.68 -3.09 19.34
N GLU A 44 -11.31 -2.13 20.01
CA GLU A 44 -12.11 -1.13 19.31
C GLU A 44 -11.21 -0.21 18.46
N VAL A 45 -11.73 0.20 17.30
CA VAL A 45 -11.11 1.19 16.42
C VAL A 45 -12.05 2.41 16.34
N PRO A 46 -11.95 3.36 17.27
CA PRO A 46 -12.94 4.43 17.41
C PRO A 46 -13.15 5.29 16.18
N THR A 47 -12.10 5.50 15.39
CA THR A 47 -12.14 6.27 14.13
C THR A 47 -12.60 5.44 12.92
N GLY A 48 -12.70 4.12 13.08
CA GLY A 48 -12.94 3.18 11.98
C GLY A 48 -11.70 2.92 11.10
N ASP A 49 -10.60 3.66 11.30
CA ASP A 49 -9.35 3.49 10.58
C ASP A 49 -8.28 2.88 11.49
N PHE A 50 -7.91 1.64 11.24
CA PHE A 50 -6.89 0.96 12.04
C PHE A 50 -5.50 1.59 11.95
N GLN A 51 -5.22 2.43 10.94
CA GLN A 51 -3.96 3.17 10.84
C GLN A 51 -3.75 4.12 12.01
N ASP A 52 -4.85 4.61 12.64
CA ASP A 52 -4.79 5.45 13.83
C ASP A 52 -4.31 4.70 15.07
N LEU A 53 -4.36 3.36 15.06
CA LEU A 53 -3.81 2.54 16.14
C LEU A 53 -2.27 2.51 16.05
N ARG A 54 -1.60 3.06 17.06
CA ARG A 54 -0.14 2.95 17.16
C ARG A 54 0.34 1.49 17.14
N LEU A 55 -0.46 0.59 17.72
CA LEU A 55 -0.16 -0.84 17.72
C LEU A 55 -0.14 -1.40 16.29
N TRP A 56 -1.08 -0.98 15.43
CA TRP A 56 -1.09 -1.41 14.03
C TRP A 56 0.18 -0.98 13.30
N ARG A 57 0.58 0.30 13.42
CA ARG A 57 1.79 0.81 12.74
C ARG A 57 3.04 0.07 13.16
N ARG A 58 3.17 -0.21 14.47
CA ARG A 58 4.27 -0.99 14.99
C ARG A 58 4.25 -2.43 14.47
N GLN A 59 3.11 -3.12 14.51
CA GLN A 59 2.99 -4.51 14.06
C GLN A 59 3.24 -4.65 12.56
N VAL A 60 2.83 -3.68 11.74
CA VAL A 60 3.13 -3.66 10.30
C VAL A 60 4.64 -3.55 10.06
N ALA A 61 5.33 -2.66 10.78
CA ALA A 61 6.78 -2.53 10.68
C ALA A 61 7.49 -3.81 11.15
N ASP A 62 7.14 -4.31 12.34
CA ASP A 62 7.75 -5.51 12.92
C ASP A 62 7.55 -6.75 12.03
N LEU A 63 6.36 -6.93 11.46
CA LEU A 63 6.06 -8.03 10.53
C LEU A 63 6.91 -7.91 9.26
N ALA A 64 6.97 -6.73 8.67
CA ALA A 64 7.75 -6.49 7.46
C ALA A 64 9.25 -6.72 7.68
N VAL A 65 9.79 -6.27 8.83
CA VAL A 65 11.18 -6.55 9.25
C VAL A 65 11.40 -8.06 9.38
N GLY A 66 10.57 -8.74 10.15
CA GLY A 66 10.69 -10.19 10.38
C GLY A 66 10.64 -10.99 9.08
N LEU A 67 9.76 -10.63 8.14
CA LEU A 67 9.69 -11.29 6.84
C LEU A 67 10.98 -11.15 6.04
N VAL A 68 11.60 -9.95 6.01
CA VAL A 68 12.86 -9.74 5.29
C VAL A 68 14.01 -10.48 5.97
N GLU A 69 14.10 -10.42 7.29
CA GLU A 69 15.20 -11.03 8.06
C GLU A 69 15.17 -12.55 8.04
N GLU A 70 13.99 -13.14 8.26
CA GLU A 70 13.83 -14.58 8.37
C GLU A 70 13.88 -15.29 7.02
N TYR A 71 13.15 -14.75 6.04
CA TYR A 71 13.01 -15.41 4.74
C TYR A 71 14.04 -14.96 3.71
N ARG A 72 14.77 -13.86 3.95
CA ARG A 72 15.76 -13.29 3.01
C ARG A 72 15.22 -13.07 1.61
N ARG A 73 13.95 -12.71 1.50
CA ARG A 73 13.22 -12.49 0.25
C ARG A 73 12.72 -11.04 0.18
N PRO A 74 12.61 -10.45 -1.04
CA PRO A 74 11.94 -9.17 -1.19
C PRO A 74 10.49 -9.24 -0.71
N VAL A 75 10.03 -8.19 -0.03
CA VAL A 75 8.65 -8.07 0.46
C VAL A 75 7.96 -6.94 -0.29
N VAL A 76 6.79 -7.21 -0.87
CA VAL A 76 5.93 -6.20 -1.51
C VAL A 76 4.77 -5.87 -0.57
N VAL A 77 4.55 -4.59 -0.31
CA VAL A 77 3.56 -4.08 0.65
C VAL A 77 2.59 -3.14 -0.06
N PRO A 78 1.37 -3.61 -0.42
CA PRO A 78 0.32 -2.73 -0.94
C PRO A 78 -0.41 -2.03 0.21
N MET A 79 -0.32 -0.70 0.31
CA MET A 79 -1.07 0.02 1.34
C MET A 79 -1.29 1.48 0.95
N THR A 80 -2.51 1.98 1.15
CA THR A 80 -2.77 3.42 1.17
C THR A 80 -2.26 4.00 2.48
N LEU A 81 -1.11 4.67 2.45
CA LEU A 81 -0.48 5.26 3.63
C LEU A 81 -0.01 6.67 3.29
N VAL A 82 -0.80 7.67 3.68
CA VAL A 82 -0.61 9.07 3.25
C VAL A 82 -0.43 10.05 4.41
N ASN A 83 -0.68 9.64 5.65
CA ASN A 83 -0.37 10.47 6.82
C ASN A 83 1.15 10.53 7.02
N PRO A 84 1.79 11.73 6.95
CA PRO A 84 3.25 11.83 7.03
C PRO A 84 3.83 11.29 8.34
N GLY A 85 3.10 11.44 9.46
CA GLY A 85 3.51 10.90 10.75
C GLY A 85 3.55 9.38 10.74
N TYR A 86 2.54 8.74 10.15
CA TYR A 86 2.45 7.26 10.07
C TYR A 86 3.49 6.69 9.10
N VAL A 87 3.70 7.37 7.96
CA VAL A 87 4.81 7.05 7.04
C VAL A 87 6.14 7.11 7.79
N GLY A 88 6.38 8.21 8.53
CA GLY A 88 7.59 8.39 9.32
C GLY A 88 7.80 7.31 10.38
N GLU A 89 6.74 6.92 11.10
CA GLU A 89 6.83 5.85 12.11
C GLU A 89 7.19 4.49 11.47
N ILE A 90 6.50 4.12 10.39
CA ILE A 90 6.71 2.80 9.75
C ILE A 90 8.05 2.78 9.01
N PHE A 91 8.30 3.74 8.11
CA PHE A 91 9.53 3.75 7.31
C PHE A 91 10.78 4.01 8.16
N GLY A 92 10.63 4.82 9.24
CA GLY A 92 11.70 5.00 10.23
C GLY A 92 12.10 3.67 10.87
N ALA A 93 11.13 2.89 11.35
CA ALA A 93 11.39 1.57 11.95
C ALA A 93 12.06 0.59 10.95
N LEU A 94 11.63 0.60 9.67
CA LEU A 94 12.26 -0.21 8.63
C LEU A 94 13.72 0.21 8.37
N THR A 95 13.96 1.51 8.31
CA THR A 95 15.30 2.08 8.12
C THR A 95 16.22 1.78 9.31
N ASP A 96 15.72 1.91 10.54
CA ASP A 96 16.45 1.60 11.77
C ASP A 96 16.85 0.12 11.83
N ALA A 97 16.04 -0.76 11.24
CA ALA A 97 16.37 -2.19 11.06
C ALA A 97 17.33 -2.44 9.87
N GLY A 98 17.82 -1.40 9.20
CA GLY A 98 18.72 -1.53 8.05
C GLY A 98 18.07 -2.07 6.78
N ILE A 99 16.74 -1.96 6.67
CA ILE A 99 15.99 -2.44 5.52
C ILE A 99 15.80 -1.32 4.50
N GLU A 100 16.22 -1.58 3.27
CA GLU A 100 15.99 -0.68 2.14
C GLU A 100 14.52 -0.69 1.73
N VAL A 101 13.90 0.49 1.66
CA VAL A 101 12.52 0.70 1.24
C VAL A 101 12.48 1.41 -0.10
N HIS A 102 11.85 0.79 -1.10
CA HIS A 102 11.51 1.41 -2.38
C HIS A 102 10.04 1.81 -2.35
N HIS A 103 9.78 3.09 -2.24
CA HIS A 103 8.42 3.64 -2.14
C HIS A 103 7.92 4.09 -3.50
N PHE A 104 6.84 3.48 -3.97
CA PHE A 104 6.13 3.83 -5.20
C PHE A 104 4.74 4.34 -4.86
N PHE A 105 4.31 5.40 -5.55
CA PHE A 105 2.97 5.96 -5.40
C PHE A 105 2.26 6.02 -6.74
N LEU A 106 1.13 5.32 -6.86
CA LEU A 106 0.28 5.33 -8.04
C LEU A 106 -0.58 6.60 -8.08
N LYS A 107 -0.28 7.49 -9.01
CA LYS A 107 -1.08 8.68 -9.29
C LYS A 107 -2.15 8.33 -10.31
N VAL A 108 -3.39 8.60 -9.97
CA VAL A 108 -4.56 8.38 -10.82
C VAL A 108 -5.45 9.61 -10.70
N SER A 109 -6.10 10.01 -11.79
CA SER A 109 -7.07 11.11 -11.76
C SER A 109 -8.27 10.78 -10.88
N ARG A 110 -8.91 11.82 -10.31
CA ARG A 110 -10.10 11.66 -9.46
C ARG A 110 -11.19 10.89 -10.20
N GLU A 111 -11.46 11.28 -11.42
CA GLU A 111 -12.50 10.73 -12.26
C GLU A 111 -12.32 9.23 -12.46
N VAL A 112 -11.11 8.79 -12.76
CA VAL A 112 -10.78 7.37 -12.94
C VAL A 112 -10.86 6.61 -11.60
N LEU A 113 -10.45 7.22 -10.48
CA LEU A 113 -10.59 6.60 -9.16
C LEU A 113 -12.07 6.38 -8.80
N GLU A 114 -12.91 7.38 -9.00
CA GLU A 114 -14.35 7.29 -8.73
C GLU A 114 -15.01 6.22 -9.59
N GLU A 115 -14.71 6.19 -10.90
CA GLU A 115 -15.20 5.16 -11.82
C GLU A 115 -14.79 3.75 -11.37
N ARG A 116 -13.51 3.55 -11.02
CA ARG A 116 -13.00 2.25 -10.57
C ARG A 116 -13.62 1.81 -9.25
N ILE A 117 -13.88 2.75 -8.31
CA ILE A 117 -14.54 2.46 -7.03
C ILE A 117 -16.00 2.09 -7.28
N ASP A 118 -16.71 2.81 -8.15
CA ASP A 118 -18.12 2.54 -8.48
C ASP A 118 -18.30 1.19 -9.19
N GLY A 119 -17.37 0.84 -10.06
CA GLY A 119 -17.36 -0.45 -10.76
C GLY A 119 -17.00 -1.65 -9.89
N ARG A 120 -16.57 -1.44 -8.63
CA ARG A 120 -16.13 -2.53 -7.74
C ARG A 120 -17.20 -2.91 -6.74
N SER A 121 -17.40 -4.21 -6.54
CA SER A 121 -18.15 -4.76 -5.41
C SER A 121 -17.17 -5.21 -4.32
N PHE A 122 -17.35 -4.71 -3.11
CA PHE A 122 -16.53 -5.02 -1.93
C PHE A 122 -17.21 -6.09 -1.06
N THR A 123 -18.55 -6.01 -0.97
CA THR A 123 -19.39 -6.92 -0.18
C THR A 123 -20.59 -7.33 -1.03
N PRO A 124 -20.44 -8.31 -1.95
CA PRO A 124 -21.49 -8.66 -2.93
C PRO A 124 -22.82 -9.08 -2.29
N ASP A 125 -22.76 -9.66 -1.11
CA ASP A 125 -23.93 -10.17 -0.39
C ASP A 125 -24.62 -9.13 0.50
N ASP A 126 -24.06 -7.92 0.64
CA ASP A 126 -24.60 -6.81 1.42
C ASP A 126 -24.49 -5.48 0.64
N PRO A 127 -25.51 -5.13 -0.18
CA PRO A 127 -25.48 -3.91 -0.99
C PRO A 127 -25.41 -2.61 -0.18
N GLU A 128 -25.98 -2.58 1.05
CA GLU A 128 -25.89 -1.40 1.91
C GLU A 128 -24.48 -1.22 2.46
N GLN A 129 -23.84 -2.28 2.87
CA GLN A 129 -22.44 -2.27 3.29
C GLN A 129 -21.53 -1.90 2.11
N ASP A 130 -21.79 -2.44 0.93
CA ASP A 130 -21.04 -2.17 -0.30
C ASP A 130 -21.05 -0.67 -0.63
N GLU A 131 -22.21 -0.02 -0.54
CA GLU A 131 -22.34 1.41 -0.74
C GLU A 131 -21.64 2.23 0.34
N ARG A 132 -21.69 1.80 1.61
CA ARG A 132 -20.93 2.45 2.71
C ARG A 132 -19.43 2.38 2.46
N VAL A 133 -18.92 1.23 2.00
CA VAL A 133 -17.50 1.05 1.68
C VAL A 133 -17.09 1.91 0.48
N ARG A 134 -17.88 1.95 -0.60
CA ARG A 134 -17.61 2.84 -1.75
C ARG A 134 -17.50 4.29 -1.33
N ARG A 135 -18.46 4.78 -0.55
CA ARG A 135 -18.44 6.15 -0.04
C ARG A 135 -17.21 6.41 0.81
N TRP A 136 -16.88 5.52 1.72
CA TRP A 136 -15.69 5.60 2.55
C TRP A 136 -14.39 5.65 1.73
N CYS A 137 -14.29 4.87 0.65
CA CYS A 137 -13.16 4.92 -0.30
C CYS A 137 -13.07 6.26 -1.03
N LYS A 138 -14.23 6.77 -1.52
CA LYS A 138 -14.29 8.07 -2.23
C LYS A 138 -13.90 9.24 -1.34
N ASP A 139 -14.34 9.26 -0.08
CA ASP A 139 -14.00 10.30 0.90
C ASP A 139 -12.48 10.40 1.15
N ARG A 140 -11.72 9.35 0.80
CA ARG A 140 -10.27 9.29 0.95
C ARG A 140 -9.47 9.67 -0.30
N ILE A 141 -10.14 9.92 -1.42
CA ILE A 141 -9.46 10.35 -2.67
C ILE A 141 -8.74 11.67 -2.44
N GLU A 142 -9.45 12.69 -1.93
CA GLU A 142 -8.88 14.02 -1.72
C GLU A 142 -7.69 14.03 -0.76
N PRO A 143 -7.76 13.40 0.44
CA PRO A 143 -6.60 13.26 1.30
C PRO A 143 -5.39 12.59 0.62
N CYS A 144 -5.64 11.56 -0.21
CA CYS A 144 -4.56 10.89 -0.94
C CYS A 144 -3.93 11.79 -2.01
N MET A 145 -4.73 12.58 -2.73
CA MET A 145 -4.22 13.52 -3.74
C MET A 145 -3.44 14.66 -3.09
N ALA A 146 -3.94 15.21 -1.99
CA ALA A 146 -3.28 16.28 -1.24
C ALA A 146 -1.94 15.83 -0.61
N ALA A 147 -1.83 14.56 -0.24
CA ALA A 147 -0.62 14.03 0.40
C ALA A 147 0.59 13.92 -0.53
N VAL A 148 0.41 13.96 -1.85
CA VAL A 148 1.50 13.81 -2.83
C VAL A 148 2.70 14.72 -2.54
N GLY A 149 2.44 15.96 -2.09
CA GLY A 149 3.48 16.93 -1.73
C GLY A 149 4.17 16.69 -0.38
N THR A 150 3.67 15.76 0.44
CA THR A 150 4.18 15.46 1.79
C THR A 150 4.82 14.08 1.93
N LEU A 151 4.79 13.30 0.87
CA LEU A 151 5.44 11.99 0.83
C LEU A 151 6.98 12.13 0.85
N PRO A 152 7.72 11.09 1.24
CA PRO A 152 9.19 11.08 1.21
C PRO A 152 9.74 11.53 -0.13
N SER A 153 10.85 12.28 -0.12
CA SER A 153 11.44 12.87 -1.33
C SER A 153 11.98 11.85 -2.34
N ASP A 154 12.21 10.62 -1.92
CA ASP A 154 12.63 9.48 -2.72
C ASP A 154 11.45 8.66 -3.27
N THR A 155 10.22 9.08 -3.00
CA THR A 155 9.01 8.45 -3.55
C THR A 155 9.02 8.51 -5.08
N VAL A 156 8.90 7.35 -5.71
CA VAL A 156 8.75 7.24 -7.17
C VAL A 156 7.27 7.30 -7.53
N PHE A 157 6.88 8.35 -8.23
CA PHE A 157 5.51 8.50 -8.72
C PHE A 157 5.34 7.74 -10.03
N LEU A 158 4.30 6.91 -10.09
CA LEU A 158 3.92 6.13 -11.26
C LEU A 158 2.58 6.64 -11.79
N ASP A 159 2.42 6.64 -13.10
CA ASP A 159 1.13 6.85 -13.74
C ASP A 159 0.25 5.60 -13.54
N GLY A 160 -0.68 5.65 -12.60
CA GLY A 160 -1.56 4.53 -12.24
C GLY A 160 -2.68 4.27 -13.26
N GLU A 161 -2.66 4.97 -14.41
CA GLU A 161 -3.54 4.70 -15.56
C GLU A 161 -2.88 3.78 -16.60
N LEU A 162 -1.57 3.54 -16.48
CA LEU A 162 -0.85 2.52 -17.24
C LEU A 162 -1.36 1.11 -16.92
N THR A 163 -1.08 0.18 -17.83
CA THR A 163 -1.38 -1.24 -17.61
C THR A 163 -0.56 -1.81 -16.45
N PRO A 164 -1.06 -2.86 -15.77
CA PRO A 164 -0.29 -3.54 -14.72
C PRO A 164 1.08 -4.01 -15.19
N GLN A 165 1.18 -4.43 -16.45
CA GLN A 165 2.41 -4.90 -17.07
C GLN A 165 3.44 -3.78 -17.20
N GLU A 166 3.03 -2.61 -17.70
CA GLU A 166 3.89 -1.43 -17.83
C GLU A 166 4.34 -0.92 -16.46
N LEU A 167 3.42 -0.87 -15.47
CA LEU A 167 3.75 -0.50 -14.11
C LEU A 167 4.79 -1.45 -13.49
N ALA A 168 4.62 -2.76 -13.69
CA ALA A 168 5.55 -3.76 -13.20
C ALA A 168 6.93 -3.64 -13.87
N ASP A 169 6.99 -3.31 -15.18
CA ASP A 169 8.26 -3.05 -15.87
C ASP A 169 9.03 -1.90 -15.22
N VAL A 170 8.35 -0.79 -14.91
CA VAL A 170 8.97 0.36 -14.26
C VAL A 170 9.48 0.02 -12.86
N VAL A 171 8.64 -0.66 -12.05
CA VAL A 171 9.01 -1.06 -10.68
C VAL A 171 10.22 -1.99 -10.70
N LEU A 172 10.20 -3.05 -11.52
CA LEU A 172 11.27 -4.03 -11.60
C LEU A 172 12.58 -3.44 -12.13
N ALA A 173 12.51 -2.55 -13.12
CA ALA A 173 13.69 -1.85 -13.62
C ALA A 173 14.33 -0.98 -12.53
N ARG A 174 13.50 -0.28 -11.73
CA ARG A 174 13.98 0.59 -10.64
C ARG A 174 14.63 -0.22 -9.51
N VAL A 175 13.98 -1.28 -9.07
CA VAL A 175 14.48 -2.16 -8.01
C VAL A 175 15.71 -2.94 -8.46
N GLY A 176 15.74 -3.44 -9.71
CA GLY A 176 16.87 -4.17 -10.28
C GLY A 176 18.11 -3.32 -10.46
N ALA A 177 17.95 -2.04 -10.77
CA ALA A 177 19.09 -1.10 -10.92
C ALA A 177 19.82 -0.82 -9.58
N VAL A 178 19.15 -1.05 -8.44
CA VAL A 178 19.74 -0.85 -7.11
C VAL A 178 20.36 -2.15 -6.58
N ALA A 179 19.75 -3.31 -6.84
CA ALA A 179 20.24 -4.62 -6.41
C ALA A 179 21.56 -5.04 -7.13
N GLY A 180 21.95 -4.34 -8.19
CA GLY A 180 23.18 -4.58 -8.96
C GLY A 180 24.37 -3.74 -8.54
N ARG A 181 24.30 -3.00 -7.44
CA ARG A 181 25.41 -2.24 -6.84
C ARG A 181 25.87 -2.96 -5.59
#